data_4f737446630276fcc2f2c48f02273488
#
_entry.id   4f737446630276fcc2f2c48f02273488
#
_cell.length_a   1.000
_cell.length_b   1.000
_cell.length_c   1.000
_cell.angle_alpha   90.00
_cell.angle_beta   90.00
_cell.angle_gamma   90.00
#
_symmetry.space_group_name_H-M   'P 1'
#
loop_
_entity.id
_entity.type
_entity.pdbx_description
1 polymer ?
#
loop_
_entity_poly.entity_id
_entity_poly.type
_entity_poly.pdbx_seq_one_letter_code
_entity_poly.pdbx_strand_id
1 'polypeptide(L)'
;MRLTPSRGWFVAAAVVVGALVAPVVTAVPANATEYPSWQDVEHAKGNEQTKKAEVARVQAALESAQQAAAVKSQAALVASQRADAAESALASATQAATSLQTQADQAAKTADRAQQRAGQLAANLYRDGSSSQMTTRIATAKDPSQLLYQLGALDQLSSTWAGVMDDASVAARTASSLHDQATRAEDERADLADAAETKASAAKDAEAAADAAVDDTQQHSDELYAQLASLKDTTAKTEQRYQLGVQVAAQKAEQQRKREEAAAAAAADAAPSPAVPSTSGGGSSYPSTGGVVVDPAGAQAYARSAIGSYGWGSDQFSCLVSLWTQESGWRANALNVSSGAYGIPQSLPAEKMSVAGADWRTNAATQINWGLAYIHDAYGSPCGAWNHEMSVNPHWY
;
A
#
# COMPACT_ATOMS: atom_id res chain seq x y z
N MET A 1 2.79 -28.43 -50.87
CA MET A 1 2.11 -27.39 -50.11
C MET A 1 2.61 -27.52 -48.65
N ARG A 2 3.40 -26.56 -48.16
CA ARG A 2 3.98 -26.62 -46.86
C ARG A 2 3.06 -25.85 -45.89
N LEU A 3 2.50 -26.56 -44.90
CA LEU A 3 1.70 -25.97 -43.82
C LEU A 3 2.63 -25.57 -42.67
N THR A 4 2.66 -24.29 -42.36
CA THR A 4 3.36 -23.71 -41.23
C THR A 4 2.50 -23.84 -39.98
N PRO A 5 3.04 -24.23 -38.80
CA PRO A 5 2.28 -24.23 -37.57
C PRO A 5 2.22 -22.81 -36.96
N SER A 6 1.04 -22.37 -36.60
CA SER A 6 0.79 -21.14 -35.88
C SER A 6 1.32 -21.26 -34.44
N ARG A 7 2.27 -20.37 -34.08
CA ARG A 7 2.77 -20.23 -32.73
C ARG A 7 1.72 -19.56 -31.84
N GLY A 8 1.13 -20.33 -30.94
CA GLY A 8 0.34 -19.81 -29.84
C GLY A 8 1.28 -19.09 -28.86
N TRP A 9 1.04 -17.84 -28.61
CA TRP A 9 1.70 -17.06 -27.56
C TRP A 9 1.12 -17.47 -26.20
N PHE A 10 1.89 -18.24 -25.44
CA PHE A 10 1.68 -18.37 -24.01
C PHE A 10 2.26 -17.14 -23.34
N VAL A 11 1.41 -16.25 -22.82
CA VAL A 11 1.84 -15.21 -21.87
C VAL A 11 2.10 -15.92 -20.56
N ALA A 12 3.35 -16.28 -20.32
CA ALA A 12 3.80 -16.67 -19.01
C ALA A 12 3.95 -15.38 -18.17
N ALA A 13 3.02 -15.15 -17.26
CA ALA A 13 3.19 -14.17 -16.21
C ALA A 13 4.31 -14.66 -15.29
N ALA A 14 5.51 -14.16 -15.51
CA ALA A 14 6.62 -14.38 -14.59
C ALA A 14 6.36 -13.53 -13.33
N VAL A 15 5.89 -14.18 -12.27
CA VAL A 15 5.92 -13.60 -10.92
C VAL A 15 7.38 -13.53 -10.50
N VAL A 16 7.97 -12.34 -10.60
CA VAL A 16 9.28 -12.05 -10.03
C VAL A 16 9.09 -11.95 -8.52
N VAL A 17 9.31 -13.06 -7.84
CA VAL A 17 9.53 -13.05 -6.38
C VAL A 17 10.89 -12.39 -6.14
N GLY A 18 10.88 -11.06 -5.98
CA GLY A 18 12.05 -10.32 -5.53
C GLY A 18 12.35 -10.71 -4.09
N ALA A 19 13.36 -11.52 -3.88
CA ALA A 19 13.95 -11.74 -2.56
C ALA A 19 14.50 -10.40 -2.08
N LEU A 20 13.70 -9.63 -1.32
CA LEU A 20 14.17 -8.48 -0.57
C LEU A 20 15.10 -9.00 0.54
N VAL A 21 16.40 -8.88 0.29
CA VAL A 21 17.41 -8.97 1.35
C VAL A 21 17.10 -7.87 2.34
N ALA A 22 16.46 -8.23 3.45
CA ALA A 22 16.28 -7.32 4.56
C ALA A 22 17.68 -6.93 5.07
N PRO A 23 17.99 -5.62 5.20
CA PRO A 23 19.19 -5.23 5.94
C PRO A 23 19.01 -5.76 7.37
N VAL A 24 19.95 -6.56 7.81
CA VAL A 24 20.08 -6.92 9.22
C VAL A 24 20.36 -5.62 9.95
N VAL A 25 19.31 -5.00 10.51
CA VAL A 25 19.48 -3.93 11.46
C VAL A 25 20.11 -4.58 12.68
N THR A 26 21.43 -4.46 12.78
CA THR A 26 22.13 -4.75 14.03
C THR A 26 21.49 -3.87 15.09
N ALA A 27 20.80 -4.51 16.05
CA ALA A 27 20.29 -3.82 17.21
C ALA A 27 21.47 -3.12 17.86
N VAL A 28 21.58 -1.82 17.66
CA VAL A 28 22.44 -0.97 18.48
C VAL A 28 21.91 -1.15 19.91
N PRO A 29 22.76 -1.55 20.88
CA PRO A 29 22.29 -1.65 22.26
C PRO A 29 21.66 -0.30 22.60
N ALA A 30 20.44 -0.34 23.11
CA ALA A 30 19.77 0.84 23.65
C ALA A 30 20.63 1.30 24.83
N ASN A 31 21.60 2.17 24.54
CA ASN A 31 22.22 2.96 25.57
C ASN A 31 21.06 3.79 26.13
N ALA A 32 20.72 3.54 27.38
CA ALA A 32 19.76 4.36 28.09
C ALA A 32 20.21 5.83 27.89
N THR A 33 19.40 6.60 27.20
CA THR A 33 19.71 8.00 26.94
C THR A 33 19.74 8.68 28.32
N GLU A 34 20.93 9.05 28.79
CA GLU A 34 21.08 9.67 30.08
C GLU A 34 20.59 11.12 29.94
N TYR A 35 19.35 11.32 30.36
CA TYR A 35 18.74 12.66 30.32
C TYR A 35 19.38 13.59 31.34
N PRO A 36 19.58 14.89 31.04
CA PRO A 36 20.04 15.89 31.98
C PRO A 36 19.15 15.95 33.21
N SER A 37 19.75 16.05 34.37
CA SER A 37 19.03 16.15 35.64
C SER A 37 18.81 17.62 36.08
N TRP A 38 17.82 17.85 36.95
CA TRP A 38 17.61 19.17 37.52
C TRP A 38 18.82 19.69 38.34
N GLN A 39 19.64 18.80 38.88
CA GLN A 39 20.89 19.19 39.56
C GLN A 39 21.88 19.78 38.56
N ASP A 40 22.02 19.20 37.35
CA ASP A 40 22.88 19.75 36.30
C ASP A 40 22.43 21.15 35.89
N VAL A 41 21.11 21.35 35.76
CA VAL A 41 20.50 22.66 35.44
C VAL A 41 20.81 23.70 36.53
N GLU A 42 20.65 23.36 37.79
CA GLU A 42 20.94 24.29 38.90
C GLU A 42 22.44 24.63 39.01
N HIS A 43 23.33 23.66 38.82
CA HIS A 43 24.78 23.91 38.76
C HIS A 43 25.18 24.79 37.57
N ALA A 44 24.49 24.63 36.42
CA ALA A 44 24.78 25.40 35.22
C ALA A 44 24.41 26.90 35.34
N LYS A 45 23.40 27.26 36.16
CA LYS A 45 22.91 28.63 36.30
C LYS A 45 23.97 29.60 36.89
N GLY A 46 24.96 29.10 37.62
CA GLY A 46 25.98 29.89 38.26
C GLY A 46 27.05 30.48 37.33
N ASN A 47 27.14 30.03 36.09
CA ASN A 47 28.18 30.45 35.14
C ASN A 47 27.63 30.43 33.70
N GLU A 48 27.87 31.51 32.95
CA GLU A 48 27.37 31.67 31.57
C GLU A 48 27.87 30.57 30.61
N GLN A 49 29.10 30.10 30.78
CA GLN A 49 29.68 29.09 29.93
C GLN A 49 29.08 27.70 30.22
N THR A 50 28.90 27.35 31.51
CA THR A 50 28.22 26.11 31.91
C THR A 50 26.75 26.14 31.53
N LYS A 51 26.08 27.28 31.63
CA LYS A 51 24.70 27.49 31.19
C LYS A 51 24.54 27.22 29.71
N LYS A 52 25.42 27.71 28.83
CA LYS A 52 25.40 27.45 27.39
C LYS A 52 25.65 25.98 27.08
N ALA A 53 26.57 25.32 27.75
CA ALA A 53 26.86 23.92 27.58
C ALA A 53 25.66 23.06 27.97
N GLU A 54 24.98 23.37 29.08
CA GLU A 54 23.81 22.63 29.54
C GLU A 54 22.58 22.84 28.63
N VAL A 55 22.37 24.06 28.13
CA VAL A 55 21.36 24.33 27.10
C VAL A 55 21.57 23.41 25.87
N ALA A 56 22.80 23.30 25.37
CA ALA A 56 23.13 22.45 24.24
C ALA A 56 22.90 20.96 24.56
N ARG A 57 23.21 20.51 25.78
CA ARG A 57 23.00 19.15 26.24
C ARG A 57 21.50 18.79 26.31
N VAL A 58 20.68 19.67 26.89
CA VAL A 58 19.23 19.51 26.98
C VAL A 58 18.60 19.48 25.58
N GLN A 59 19.04 20.35 24.68
CA GLN A 59 18.57 20.37 23.29
C GLN A 59 18.92 19.08 22.54
N ALA A 60 20.17 18.60 22.71
CA ALA A 60 20.59 17.33 22.07
C ALA A 60 19.83 16.13 22.63
N ALA A 61 19.52 16.09 23.91
CA ALA A 61 18.71 15.04 24.53
C ALA A 61 17.27 15.04 24.00
N LEU A 62 16.67 16.24 23.87
CA LEU A 62 15.32 16.41 23.29
C LEU A 62 15.27 15.92 21.83
N GLU A 63 16.24 16.35 21.02
CA GLU A 63 16.35 15.92 19.62
C GLU A 63 16.53 14.39 19.50
N SER A 64 17.40 13.81 20.32
CA SER A 64 17.64 12.36 20.34
C SER A 64 16.38 11.57 20.71
N ALA A 65 15.63 12.01 21.74
CA ALA A 65 14.38 11.38 22.14
C ALA A 65 13.32 11.44 21.02
N GLN A 66 13.14 12.61 20.43
CA GLN A 66 12.21 12.81 19.32
C GLN A 66 12.58 11.95 18.09
N GLN A 67 13.87 11.88 17.77
CA GLN A 67 14.37 11.07 16.67
C GLN A 67 14.18 9.57 16.91
N ALA A 68 14.40 9.09 18.15
CA ALA A 68 14.16 7.69 18.50
C ALA A 68 12.68 7.30 18.34
N ALA A 69 11.76 8.13 18.81
CA ALA A 69 10.32 7.91 18.63
C ALA A 69 9.91 7.99 17.14
N ALA A 70 10.47 8.94 16.38
CA ALA A 70 10.20 9.07 14.95
C ALA A 70 10.60 7.81 14.17
N VAL A 71 11.76 7.22 14.46
CA VAL A 71 12.23 5.96 13.83
C VAL A 71 11.27 4.81 14.12
N LYS A 72 10.78 4.68 15.36
CA LYS A 72 9.80 3.65 15.74
C LYS A 72 8.45 3.87 15.07
N SER A 73 7.96 5.10 15.04
CA SER A 73 6.72 5.47 14.38
C SER A 73 6.78 5.21 12.86
N GLN A 74 7.91 5.52 12.22
CA GLN A 74 8.13 5.20 10.80
C GLN A 74 8.17 3.69 10.56
N ALA A 75 8.81 2.92 11.44
CA ALA A 75 8.81 1.46 11.33
C ALA A 75 7.39 0.88 11.45
N ALA A 76 6.57 1.39 12.36
CA ALA A 76 5.17 1.01 12.51
C ALA A 76 4.36 1.33 11.23
N LEU A 77 4.54 2.51 10.65
CA LEU A 77 3.90 2.90 9.40
C LEU A 77 4.26 1.93 8.24
N VAL A 78 5.55 1.60 8.09
CA VAL A 78 6.02 0.65 7.07
C VAL A 78 5.47 -0.76 7.32
N ALA A 79 5.40 -1.19 8.58
CA ALA A 79 4.83 -2.50 8.92
C ALA A 79 3.33 -2.56 8.61
N SER A 80 2.56 -1.51 8.91
CA SER A 80 1.13 -1.39 8.55
C SER A 80 0.92 -1.45 7.03
N GLN A 81 1.72 -0.71 6.25
CA GLN A 81 1.65 -0.76 4.78
C GLN A 81 1.88 -2.17 4.23
N ARG A 82 2.81 -2.92 4.83
CA ARG A 82 3.09 -4.31 4.43
C ARG A 82 1.94 -5.25 4.79
N ALA A 83 1.28 -5.03 5.92
CA ALA A 83 0.10 -5.79 6.32
C ALA A 83 -1.08 -5.52 5.37
N ASP A 84 -1.37 -4.26 5.06
CA ASP A 84 -2.42 -3.86 4.11
C ASP A 84 -2.18 -4.44 2.70
N ALA A 85 -0.92 -4.43 2.24
CA ALA A 85 -0.55 -5.02 0.96
C ALA A 85 -0.76 -6.55 0.94
N ALA A 86 -0.42 -7.25 2.04
CA ALA A 86 -0.62 -8.68 2.16
C ALA A 86 -2.11 -9.04 2.22
N GLU A 87 -2.93 -8.27 2.92
CA GLU A 87 -4.38 -8.44 2.97
C GLU A 87 -5.03 -8.23 1.60
N SER A 88 -4.60 -7.21 0.86
CA SER A 88 -5.04 -6.96 -0.52
C SER A 88 -4.68 -8.10 -1.47
N ALA A 89 -3.47 -8.67 -1.33
CA ALA A 89 -3.03 -9.83 -2.10
C ALA A 89 -3.89 -11.07 -1.78
N LEU A 90 -4.16 -11.32 -0.50
CA LEU A 90 -5.04 -12.40 -0.06
C LEU A 90 -6.46 -12.25 -0.60
N ALA A 91 -7.02 -11.03 -0.57
CA ALA A 91 -8.35 -10.77 -1.12
C ALA A 91 -8.42 -11.08 -2.62
N SER A 92 -7.38 -10.67 -3.37
CA SER A 92 -7.28 -10.95 -4.81
C SER A 92 -7.14 -12.45 -5.10
N ALA A 93 -6.30 -13.16 -4.36
CA ALA A 93 -6.12 -14.60 -4.48
C ALA A 93 -7.40 -15.37 -4.12
N THR A 94 -8.12 -14.93 -3.08
CA THR A 94 -9.40 -15.51 -2.67
C THR A 94 -10.45 -15.40 -3.79
N GLN A 95 -10.52 -14.25 -4.46
CA GLN A 95 -11.42 -14.05 -5.60
C GLN A 95 -11.03 -14.95 -6.78
N ALA A 96 -9.73 -15.08 -7.08
CA ALA A 96 -9.22 -15.93 -8.15
C ALA A 96 -9.50 -17.42 -7.87
N ALA A 97 -9.23 -17.91 -6.66
CA ALA A 97 -9.50 -19.28 -6.24
C ALA A 97 -10.99 -19.61 -6.34
N THR A 98 -11.87 -18.73 -5.84
CA THR A 98 -13.34 -18.90 -5.93
C THR A 98 -13.82 -18.96 -7.38
N SER A 99 -13.27 -18.10 -8.25
CA SER A 99 -13.60 -18.09 -9.68
C SER A 99 -13.17 -19.38 -10.36
N LEU A 100 -11.93 -19.85 -10.12
CA LEU A 100 -11.39 -21.08 -10.68
C LEU A 100 -12.14 -22.31 -10.18
N GLN A 101 -12.49 -22.36 -8.90
CA GLN A 101 -13.32 -23.43 -8.34
C GLN A 101 -14.68 -23.50 -9.04
N THR A 102 -15.33 -22.37 -9.24
CA THR A 102 -16.62 -22.31 -9.95
C THR A 102 -16.49 -22.82 -11.40
N GLN A 103 -15.41 -22.46 -12.10
CA GLN A 103 -15.14 -22.92 -13.45
C GLN A 103 -14.84 -24.43 -13.49
N ALA A 104 -14.07 -24.93 -12.53
CA ALA A 104 -13.77 -26.36 -12.39
C ALA A 104 -15.06 -27.18 -12.18
N ASP A 105 -15.95 -26.73 -11.29
CA ASP A 105 -17.24 -27.39 -11.02
C ASP A 105 -18.14 -27.41 -12.26
N GLN A 106 -18.16 -26.32 -13.02
CA GLN A 106 -18.93 -26.24 -14.28
C GLN A 106 -18.35 -27.18 -15.35
N ALA A 107 -17.03 -27.23 -15.47
CA ALA A 107 -16.34 -28.10 -16.39
C ALA A 107 -16.52 -29.59 -16.03
N ALA A 108 -16.45 -29.91 -14.74
CA ALA A 108 -16.76 -31.29 -14.25
C ALA A 108 -18.18 -31.73 -14.63
N LYS A 109 -19.19 -30.89 -14.37
CA LYS A 109 -20.58 -31.18 -14.77
C LYS A 109 -20.73 -31.33 -16.29
N THR A 110 -19.92 -30.61 -17.07
CA THR A 110 -19.95 -30.73 -18.55
C THR A 110 -19.28 -32.01 -18.99
N ALA A 111 -18.16 -32.40 -18.39
CA ALA A 111 -17.48 -33.66 -18.64
C ALA A 111 -18.37 -34.86 -18.30
N ASP A 112 -19.04 -34.83 -17.15
CA ASP A 112 -19.98 -35.88 -16.74
C ASP A 112 -21.12 -36.06 -17.75
N ARG A 113 -21.72 -34.96 -18.22
CA ARG A 113 -22.78 -35.01 -19.23
C ARG A 113 -22.29 -35.55 -20.57
N ALA A 114 -21.08 -35.16 -21.00
CA ALA A 114 -20.47 -35.67 -22.22
C ALA A 114 -20.17 -37.17 -22.10
N GLN A 115 -19.63 -37.60 -20.98
CA GLN A 115 -19.36 -39.01 -20.69
C GLN A 115 -20.64 -39.86 -20.63
N GLN A 116 -21.72 -39.35 -20.03
CA GLN A 116 -23.01 -40.00 -20.01
C GLN A 116 -23.59 -40.17 -21.43
N ARG A 117 -23.47 -39.14 -22.28
CA ARG A 117 -23.90 -39.25 -23.72
C ARG A 117 -23.09 -40.29 -24.47
N ALA A 118 -21.77 -40.30 -24.29
CA ALA A 118 -20.91 -41.32 -24.88
C ALA A 118 -21.26 -42.73 -24.39
N GLY A 119 -21.51 -42.89 -23.10
CA GLY A 119 -21.95 -44.16 -22.52
C GLY A 119 -23.32 -44.66 -23.01
N GLN A 120 -24.28 -43.74 -23.12
CA GLN A 120 -25.61 -44.06 -23.71
C GLN A 120 -25.49 -44.50 -25.15
N LEU A 121 -24.69 -43.82 -25.94
CA LEU A 121 -24.46 -44.16 -27.34
C LEU A 121 -23.77 -45.53 -27.46
N ALA A 122 -22.77 -45.83 -26.64
CA ALA A 122 -22.11 -47.12 -26.56
C ALA A 122 -23.10 -48.25 -26.17
N ALA A 123 -23.93 -48.01 -25.17
CA ALA A 123 -24.95 -48.99 -24.73
C ALA A 123 -26.02 -49.27 -25.79
N ASN A 124 -26.42 -48.24 -26.55
CA ASN A 124 -27.36 -48.40 -27.64
C ASN A 124 -26.75 -49.24 -28.79
N LEU A 125 -25.52 -48.95 -29.19
CA LEU A 125 -24.80 -49.74 -30.18
C LEU A 125 -24.63 -51.20 -29.75
N TYR A 126 -24.35 -51.47 -28.51
CA TYR A 126 -24.23 -52.81 -27.97
C TYR A 126 -25.57 -53.57 -27.96
N ARG A 127 -26.68 -52.91 -27.54
CA ARG A 127 -28.02 -53.52 -27.51
C ARG A 127 -28.59 -53.83 -28.89
N ASP A 128 -28.39 -52.93 -29.84
CA ASP A 128 -28.96 -53.08 -31.18
C ASP A 128 -28.24 -54.14 -32.05
N GLY A 129 -27.22 -54.80 -31.47
CA GLY A 129 -26.50 -55.90 -32.14
C GLY A 129 -25.95 -55.50 -33.50
N SER A 130 -25.63 -54.29 -33.69
CA SER A 130 -25.51 -53.54 -34.95
C SER A 130 -24.51 -54.11 -35.91
N SER A 131 -23.53 -54.87 -35.50
CA SER A 131 -22.57 -55.50 -36.40
C SER A 131 -23.18 -56.70 -37.18
N SER A 132 -24.11 -57.44 -36.57
CA SER A 132 -24.69 -58.62 -37.22
C SER A 132 -25.87 -58.30 -38.14
N GLN A 133 -26.77 -57.39 -37.69
CA GLN A 133 -27.90 -57.01 -38.52
C GLN A 133 -27.49 -56.09 -39.68
N MET A 134 -26.56 -55.25 -39.53
CA MET A 134 -26.08 -54.30 -40.51
C MET A 134 -25.21 -54.98 -41.57
N THR A 135 -24.33 -55.88 -41.19
CA THR A 135 -23.59 -56.74 -42.14
C THR A 135 -24.51 -57.63 -42.93
N THR A 136 -25.58 -58.14 -42.31
CA THR A 136 -26.60 -58.94 -43.02
C THR A 136 -27.37 -58.08 -44.03
N ARG A 137 -27.76 -56.85 -43.68
CA ARG A 137 -28.46 -55.92 -44.61
C ARG A 137 -27.56 -55.47 -45.76
N ILE A 138 -26.29 -55.21 -45.52
CA ILE A 138 -25.31 -54.88 -46.56
C ILE A 138 -25.13 -56.12 -47.52
N ALA A 139 -24.98 -57.30 -46.93
CA ALA A 139 -24.80 -58.54 -47.73
C ALA A 139 -26.05 -58.98 -48.54
N THR A 140 -27.25 -58.50 -48.15
CA THR A 140 -28.49 -58.80 -48.80
C THR A 140 -29.05 -57.66 -49.62
N ALA A 141 -28.35 -56.56 -49.82
CA ALA A 141 -28.75 -55.43 -50.65
C ALA A 141 -28.86 -55.85 -52.13
N LYS A 142 -30.03 -55.71 -52.70
CA LYS A 142 -30.32 -56.11 -54.11
C LYS A 142 -30.12 -54.98 -55.11
N ASP A 143 -29.93 -53.74 -54.62
CA ASP A 143 -29.85 -52.54 -55.44
C ASP A 143 -28.58 -51.73 -55.05
N PRO A 144 -27.70 -51.33 -55.98
CA PRO A 144 -26.51 -50.50 -55.73
C PRO A 144 -26.82 -49.19 -55.07
N SER A 145 -27.94 -48.55 -55.31
CA SER A 145 -28.36 -47.30 -54.71
C SER A 145 -28.66 -47.45 -53.19
N GLN A 146 -29.29 -48.56 -52.85
CA GLN A 146 -29.57 -48.92 -51.46
C GLN A 146 -28.30 -49.25 -50.67
N LEU A 147 -27.32 -49.88 -51.34
CA LEU A 147 -25.99 -50.12 -50.72
C LEU A 147 -25.24 -48.82 -50.42
N LEU A 148 -25.20 -47.89 -51.37
CA LEU A 148 -24.58 -46.61 -51.24
C LEU A 148 -25.25 -45.78 -50.13
N TYR A 149 -26.56 -45.79 -50.02
CA TYR A 149 -27.30 -45.13 -48.93
C TYR A 149 -26.93 -45.70 -47.55
N GLN A 150 -26.87 -47.06 -47.45
CA GLN A 150 -26.48 -47.71 -46.17
C GLN A 150 -25.03 -47.46 -45.78
N LEU A 151 -24.12 -47.45 -46.75
CA LEU A 151 -22.71 -47.07 -46.49
C LEU A 151 -22.56 -45.60 -46.03
N GLY A 152 -23.31 -44.68 -46.67
CA GLY A 152 -23.37 -43.30 -46.29
C GLY A 152 -23.93 -43.09 -44.85
N ALA A 153 -24.97 -43.87 -44.48
CA ALA A 153 -25.51 -43.84 -43.11
C ALA A 153 -24.53 -44.40 -42.08
N LEU A 154 -23.71 -45.40 -42.42
CA LEU A 154 -22.65 -45.94 -41.60
C LEU A 154 -21.53 -44.92 -41.39
N ASP A 155 -21.11 -44.27 -42.47
CA ASP A 155 -20.08 -43.21 -42.39
C ASP A 155 -20.55 -42.06 -41.53
N GLN A 156 -21.80 -41.60 -41.68
CA GLN A 156 -22.41 -40.57 -40.85
C GLN A 156 -22.51 -40.99 -39.37
N LEU A 157 -22.85 -42.25 -39.10
CA LEU A 157 -22.90 -42.76 -37.71
C LEU A 157 -21.50 -42.84 -37.12
N SER A 158 -20.51 -43.30 -37.89
CA SER A 158 -19.12 -43.38 -37.46
C SER A 158 -18.54 -41.99 -37.16
N SER A 159 -18.82 -41.00 -38.00
CA SER A 159 -18.37 -39.63 -37.78
C SER A 159 -19.05 -38.98 -36.56
N THR A 160 -20.35 -39.24 -36.38
CA THR A 160 -21.08 -38.76 -35.17
C THR A 160 -20.53 -39.40 -33.89
N TRP A 161 -20.22 -40.71 -33.93
CA TRP A 161 -19.58 -41.41 -32.81
C TRP A 161 -18.22 -40.83 -32.49
N ALA A 162 -17.36 -40.62 -33.47
CA ALA A 162 -16.04 -40.03 -33.29
C ALA A 162 -16.15 -38.64 -32.67
N GLY A 163 -17.10 -37.81 -33.14
CA GLY A 163 -17.36 -36.49 -32.57
C GLY A 163 -17.77 -36.54 -31.09
N VAL A 164 -18.71 -37.42 -30.71
CA VAL A 164 -19.15 -37.55 -29.30
C VAL A 164 -18.01 -38.02 -28.37
N MET A 165 -17.17 -38.93 -28.87
CA MET A 165 -16.00 -39.40 -28.08
C MET A 165 -14.93 -38.33 -27.95
N ASP A 166 -14.69 -37.53 -28.98
CA ASP A 166 -13.75 -36.44 -28.95
C ASP A 166 -14.25 -35.33 -28.01
N ASP A 167 -15.52 -34.95 -28.09
CA ASP A 167 -16.15 -33.99 -27.18
C ASP A 167 -16.02 -34.43 -25.72
N ALA A 168 -16.28 -35.70 -25.41
CA ALA A 168 -16.15 -36.24 -24.06
C ALA A 168 -14.69 -36.21 -23.57
N SER A 169 -13.74 -36.52 -24.44
CA SER A 169 -12.32 -36.49 -24.16
C SER A 169 -11.82 -35.07 -23.93
N VAL A 170 -12.23 -34.09 -24.73
CA VAL A 170 -11.91 -32.67 -24.58
C VAL A 170 -12.50 -32.12 -23.26
N ALA A 171 -13.77 -32.42 -22.98
CA ALA A 171 -14.43 -32.00 -21.76
C ALA A 171 -13.75 -32.56 -20.51
N ALA A 172 -13.34 -33.83 -20.51
CA ALA A 172 -12.61 -34.46 -19.42
C ALA A 172 -11.25 -33.80 -19.19
N ARG A 173 -10.48 -33.55 -20.25
CA ARG A 173 -9.18 -32.85 -20.14
C ARG A 173 -9.34 -31.42 -19.64
N THR A 174 -10.36 -30.70 -20.09
CA THR A 174 -10.66 -29.35 -19.63
C THR A 174 -11.02 -29.34 -18.14
N ALA A 175 -11.86 -30.28 -17.70
CA ALA A 175 -12.23 -30.41 -16.28
C ALA A 175 -11.02 -30.72 -15.40
N SER A 176 -10.15 -31.64 -15.80
CA SER A 176 -8.90 -31.94 -15.06
C SER A 176 -7.98 -30.73 -15.00
N SER A 177 -7.76 -30.03 -16.10
CA SER A 177 -6.91 -28.83 -16.13
C SER A 177 -7.43 -27.71 -15.24
N LEU A 178 -8.75 -27.47 -15.22
CA LEU A 178 -9.35 -26.45 -14.36
C LEU A 178 -9.35 -26.87 -12.90
N HIS A 179 -9.52 -28.15 -12.60
CA HIS A 179 -9.37 -28.67 -11.25
C HIS A 179 -7.95 -28.45 -10.71
N ASP A 180 -6.93 -28.78 -11.50
CA ASP A 180 -5.51 -28.56 -11.13
C ASP A 180 -5.20 -27.07 -10.93
N GLN A 181 -5.82 -26.18 -11.72
CA GLN A 181 -5.68 -24.74 -11.55
C GLN A 181 -6.37 -24.26 -10.28
N ALA A 182 -7.58 -24.74 -9.98
CA ALA A 182 -8.31 -24.39 -8.76
C ALA A 182 -7.55 -24.84 -7.50
N THR A 183 -6.97 -26.05 -7.52
CA THR A 183 -6.16 -26.56 -6.41
C THR A 183 -4.93 -25.67 -6.16
N ARG A 184 -4.19 -25.33 -7.22
CA ARG A 184 -3.03 -24.42 -7.06
C ARG A 184 -3.41 -23.03 -6.58
N ALA A 185 -4.55 -22.50 -7.03
CA ALA A 185 -5.02 -21.20 -6.56
C ALA A 185 -5.45 -21.22 -5.08
N GLU A 186 -5.98 -22.34 -4.60
CA GLU A 186 -6.32 -22.52 -3.19
C GLU A 186 -5.07 -22.66 -2.33
N ASP A 187 -4.04 -23.38 -2.79
CA ASP A 187 -2.75 -23.47 -2.11
C ASP A 187 -2.10 -22.08 -2.01
N GLU A 188 -2.08 -21.31 -3.10
CA GLU A 188 -1.56 -19.93 -3.10
C GLU A 188 -2.36 -19.02 -2.15
N ARG A 189 -3.69 -19.16 -2.11
CA ARG A 189 -4.54 -18.42 -1.16
C ARG A 189 -4.20 -18.75 0.29
N ALA A 190 -3.93 -20.02 0.59
CA ALA A 190 -3.54 -20.47 1.93
C ALA A 190 -2.19 -19.87 2.34
N ASP A 191 -1.19 -19.93 1.47
CA ASP A 191 0.14 -19.32 1.72
C ASP A 191 0.05 -17.82 1.95
N LEU A 192 -0.78 -17.13 1.18
CA LEU A 192 -1.02 -15.69 1.34
C LEU A 192 -1.79 -15.36 2.62
N ALA A 193 -2.67 -16.26 3.10
CA ALA A 193 -3.35 -16.08 4.38
C ALA A 193 -2.35 -16.13 5.55
N ASP A 194 -1.47 -17.10 5.57
CA ASP A 194 -0.39 -17.21 6.57
C ASP A 194 0.55 -15.99 6.52
N ALA A 195 0.89 -15.55 5.32
CA ALA A 195 1.70 -14.34 5.14
C ALA A 195 0.99 -13.08 5.66
N ALA A 196 -0.31 -12.93 5.40
CA ALA A 196 -1.09 -11.79 5.88
C ALA A 196 -1.19 -11.77 7.40
N GLU A 197 -1.43 -12.92 8.05
CA GLU A 197 -1.44 -13.03 9.51
C GLU A 197 -0.09 -12.66 10.12
N THR A 198 1.01 -13.16 9.54
CA THR A 198 2.37 -12.83 9.98
C THR A 198 2.65 -11.31 9.87
N LYS A 199 2.25 -10.66 8.78
CA LYS A 199 2.45 -9.23 8.59
C LYS A 199 1.56 -8.41 9.52
N ALA A 200 0.32 -8.83 9.75
CA ALA A 200 -0.59 -8.19 10.69
C ALA A 200 -0.07 -8.25 12.13
N SER A 201 0.49 -9.38 12.55
CA SER A 201 1.15 -9.50 13.86
C SER A 201 2.35 -8.57 13.97
N ALA A 202 3.24 -8.56 12.97
CA ALA A 202 4.40 -7.68 12.95
C ALA A 202 4.03 -6.19 12.95
N ALA A 203 2.91 -5.81 12.33
CA ALA A 203 2.39 -4.45 12.35
C ALA A 203 1.94 -4.04 13.77
N LYS A 204 1.21 -4.92 14.47
CA LYS A 204 0.79 -4.69 15.86
C LYS A 204 1.99 -4.54 16.81
N ASP A 205 3.01 -5.39 16.65
CA ASP A 205 4.21 -5.32 17.49
C ASP A 205 4.99 -4.01 17.25
N ALA A 206 5.09 -3.60 15.98
CA ALA A 206 5.72 -2.33 15.61
C ALA A 206 4.94 -1.12 16.12
N GLU A 207 3.60 -1.18 16.09
CA GLU A 207 2.71 -0.16 16.64
C GLU A 207 2.90 -0.03 18.15
N ALA A 208 2.83 -1.13 18.88
CA ALA A 208 3.06 -1.12 20.32
C ALA A 208 4.45 -0.57 20.70
N ALA A 209 5.48 -0.90 19.93
CA ALA A 209 6.82 -0.36 20.12
C ALA A 209 6.93 1.15 19.81
N ALA A 210 6.15 1.63 18.85
CA ALA A 210 6.07 3.05 18.53
C ALA A 210 5.32 3.82 19.61
N ASP A 211 4.19 3.31 20.09
CA ASP A 211 3.39 3.92 21.14
C ASP A 211 4.20 4.03 22.46
N ALA A 212 4.89 2.96 22.85
CA ALA A 212 5.78 3.00 24.02
C ALA A 212 6.91 4.03 23.87
N ALA A 213 7.49 4.18 22.68
CA ALA A 213 8.53 5.17 22.43
C ALA A 213 7.97 6.62 22.43
N VAL A 214 6.73 6.79 21.97
CA VAL A 214 6.02 8.08 22.03
C VAL A 214 5.76 8.47 23.48
N ASP A 215 5.21 7.57 24.30
CA ASP A 215 4.92 7.81 25.72
C ASP A 215 6.19 8.18 26.50
N ASP A 216 7.26 7.42 26.30
CA ASP A 216 8.56 7.70 26.93
C ASP A 216 9.09 9.09 26.51
N THR A 217 9.05 9.38 25.20
CA THR A 217 9.49 10.69 24.68
C THR A 217 8.64 11.83 25.21
N GLN A 218 7.33 11.65 25.33
CA GLN A 218 6.42 12.69 25.83
C GLN A 218 6.76 13.06 27.28
N GLN A 219 6.93 12.05 28.15
CA GLN A 219 7.28 12.25 29.55
C GLN A 219 8.60 13.00 29.70
N HIS A 220 9.63 12.62 28.93
CA HIS A 220 10.93 13.27 28.99
C HIS A 220 10.95 14.66 28.33
N SER A 221 10.19 14.85 27.23
CA SER A 221 10.13 16.14 26.53
C SER A 221 9.56 17.24 27.39
N ASP A 222 8.51 16.98 28.18
CA ASP A 222 7.92 17.99 29.08
C ASP A 222 8.94 18.45 30.14
N GLU A 223 9.71 17.52 30.70
CA GLU A 223 10.77 17.83 31.66
C GLU A 223 11.92 18.60 30.98
N LEU A 224 12.39 18.17 29.83
CA LEU A 224 13.46 18.82 29.06
C LEU A 224 13.08 20.24 28.62
N TYR A 225 11.83 20.48 28.21
CA TYR A 225 11.37 21.84 27.93
C TYR A 225 11.28 22.70 29.17
N ALA A 226 10.90 22.16 30.33
CA ALA A 226 10.91 22.88 31.59
C ALA A 226 12.34 23.24 32.02
N GLN A 227 13.29 22.33 31.88
CA GLN A 227 14.71 22.57 32.13
C GLN A 227 15.29 23.67 31.22
N LEU A 228 14.98 23.59 29.92
CA LEU A 228 15.41 24.56 28.91
C LEU A 228 14.85 25.95 29.21
N ALA A 229 13.55 26.03 29.55
CA ALA A 229 12.90 27.27 29.95
C ALA A 229 13.56 27.90 31.20
N SER A 230 13.91 27.08 32.19
CA SER A 230 14.58 27.50 33.38
C SER A 230 16.01 28.03 33.12
N LEU A 231 16.73 27.41 32.18
CA LEU A 231 18.07 27.87 31.76
C LEU A 231 18.00 29.18 30.95
N LYS A 232 16.97 29.38 30.14
CA LYS A 232 16.85 30.55 29.26
C LYS A 232 15.95 31.66 29.82
N ASP A 233 15.43 31.51 31.04
CA ASP A 233 14.49 32.44 31.66
C ASP A 233 13.23 32.71 30.82
N THR A 234 12.67 31.65 30.21
CA THR A 234 11.50 31.65 29.33
C THR A 234 10.39 30.75 29.90
N THR A 235 9.41 30.40 29.08
CA THR A 235 8.40 29.39 29.41
C THR A 235 8.57 28.14 28.53
N ALA A 236 8.26 26.96 29.07
CA ALA A 236 8.35 25.68 28.30
C ALA A 236 7.60 25.75 26.96
N LYS A 237 6.40 26.35 26.94
CA LYS A 237 5.61 26.53 25.71
C LYS A 237 6.29 27.45 24.68
N THR A 238 7.02 28.47 25.14
CA THR A 238 7.78 29.37 24.27
C THR A 238 8.97 28.65 23.67
N GLU A 239 9.70 27.86 24.45
CA GLU A 239 10.82 27.07 23.97
C GLU A 239 10.36 25.98 22.99
N GLN A 240 9.26 25.30 23.29
CA GLN A 240 8.68 24.30 22.36
C GLN A 240 8.37 24.90 20.98
N ARG A 241 7.72 26.06 20.94
CA ARG A 241 7.42 26.76 19.68
C ARG A 241 8.68 27.24 18.96
N TYR A 242 9.64 27.76 19.70
CA TYR A 242 10.91 28.20 19.12
C TYR A 242 11.68 27.02 18.50
N GLN A 243 11.79 25.90 19.20
CA GLN A 243 12.46 24.72 18.69
C GLN A 243 11.75 24.14 17.46
N LEU A 244 10.41 24.10 17.48
CA LEU A 244 9.63 23.70 16.32
C LEU A 244 9.93 24.59 15.10
N GLY A 245 9.95 25.90 15.27
CA GLY A 245 10.27 26.85 14.20
C GLY A 245 11.67 26.63 13.61
N VAL A 246 12.69 26.46 14.48
CA VAL A 246 14.07 26.21 14.05
C VAL A 246 14.19 24.91 13.27
N GLN A 247 13.55 23.84 13.71
CA GLN A 247 13.61 22.54 13.04
C GLN A 247 12.85 22.54 11.71
N VAL A 248 11.69 23.19 11.64
CA VAL A 248 10.96 23.36 10.38
C VAL A 248 11.75 24.18 9.36
N ALA A 249 12.41 25.27 9.81
CA ALA A 249 13.30 26.06 8.95
C ALA A 249 14.49 25.24 8.43
N ALA A 250 15.10 24.41 9.28
CA ALA A 250 16.19 23.52 8.90
C ALA A 250 15.73 22.46 7.86
N GLN A 251 14.55 21.87 8.05
CA GLN A 251 13.96 20.91 7.11
C GLN A 251 13.70 21.56 5.74
N LYS A 252 13.18 22.78 5.74
CA LYS A 252 12.97 23.55 4.50
C LYS A 252 14.29 23.82 3.76
N ALA A 253 15.31 24.25 4.48
CA ALA A 253 16.64 24.50 3.88
C ALA A 253 17.24 23.23 3.28
N GLU A 254 17.08 22.07 3.93
CA GLU A 254 17.52 20.79 3.40
C GLU A 254 16.72 20.36 2.16
N GLN A 255 15.40 20.55 2.17
CA GLN A 255 14.58 20.29 0.96
C GLN A 255 15.00 21.14 -0.22
N GLN A 256 15.22 22.43 0.00
CA GLN A 256 15.65 23.34 -1.05
C GLN A 256 17.00 22.90 -1.63
N ARG A 257 17.95 22.54 -0.78
CA ARG A 257 19.24 21.98 -1.22
C ARG A 257 19.08 20.72 -2.05
N LYS A 258 18.26 19.75 -1.60
CA LYS A 258 17.98 18.51 -2.37
C LYS A 258 17.31 18.79 -3.72
N ARG A 259 16.43 19.80 -3.79
CA ARG A 259 15.80 20.24 -5.05
C ARG A 259 16.82 20.86 -6.00
N GLU A 260 17.72 21.68 -5.49
CA GLU A 260 18.80 22.31 -6.28
C GLU A 260 19.77 21.25 -6.80
N GLU A 261 20.14 20.27 -5.98
CA GLU A 261 20.96 19.11 -6.36
C GLU A 261 20.26 18.26 -7.43
N ALA A 262 18.98 17.96 -7.27
CA ALA A 262 18.18 17.20 -8.25
C ALA A 262 18.02 17.98 -9.57
N ALA A 263 17.80 19.29 -9.52
CA ALA A 263 17.71 20.14 -10.69
C ALA A 263 19.06 20.23 -11.43
N ALA A 264 20.18 20.31 -10.69
CA ALA A 264 21.52 20.27 -11.26
C ALA A 264 21.83 18.91 -11.91
N ALA A 265 21.43 17.80 -11.28
CA ALA A 265 21.57 16.46 -11.86
C ALA A 265 20.71 16.29 -13.12
N ALA A 266 19.46 16.76 -13.11
CA ALA A 266 18.57 16.71 -14.28
C ALA A 266 19.08 17.60 -15.44
N ALA A 267 19.73 18.73 -15.13
CA ALA A 267 20.36 19.58 -16.13
C ALA A 267 21.61 18.93 -16.75
N ALA A 268 22.31 18.07 -15.99
CA ALA A 268 23.45 17.29 -16.49
C ALA A 268 23.02 16.10 -17.37
N ASP A 269 21.82 15.54 -17.13
CA ASP A 269 21.27 14.38 -17.86
C ASP A 269 20.33 14.75 -19.03
N ALA A 270 20.18 16.02 -19.38
CA ALA A 270 19.25 16.50 -20.40
C ALA A 270 19.64 16.09 -21.83
N ALA A 271 19.46 14.80 -22.15
CA ALA A 271 19.19 14.33 -23.51
C ALA A 271 17.68 14.01 -23.62
N PRO A 272 17.01 14.29 -24.76
CA PRO A 272 15.55 14.27 -24.83
C PRO A 272 15.00 12.83 -24.79
N SER A 273 14.32 12.47 -23.71
CA SER A 273 13.47 11.28 -23.62
C SER A 273 11.99 11.67 -23.68
N PRO A 274 11.15 10.91 -24.40
CA PRO A 274 9.76 11.28 -24.62
C PRO A 274 8.92 11.15 -23.34
N ALA A 275 8.11 12.15 -23.09
CA ALA A 275 7.16 12.23 -22.00
C ALA A 275 6.12 11.13 -22.09
N VAL A 276 5.94 10.35 -21.00
CA VAL A 276 4.83 9.43 -20.81
C VAL A 276 3.70 10.19 -20.10
N PRO A 277 2.48 10.20 -20.60
CA PRO A 277 1.39 10.93 -19.94
C PRO A 277 0.95 10.18 -18.67
N SER A 278 1.06 10.87 -17.53
CA SER A 278 0.48 10.41 -16.26
C SER A 278 -1.02 10.61 -16.28
N THR A 279 -1.77 9.53 -16.31
CA THR A 279 -3.21 9.54 -16.09
C THR A 279 -3.50 9.69 -14.60
N SER A 280 -3.91 10.89 -14.20
CA SER A 280 -4.50 11.14 -12.89
C SER A 280 -5.98 10.76 -12.92
N GLY A 281 -6.38 9.83 -12.08
CA GLY A 281 -7.79 9.49 -11.91
C GLY A 281 -7.95 8.19 -11.12
N GLY A 282 -8.02 8.30 -9.80
CA GLY A 282 -8.38 7.17 -8.97
C GLY A 282 -8.67 7.64 -7.55
N GLY A 283 -9.91 7.51 -7.09
CA GLY A 283 -10.26 7.76 -5.70
C GLY A 283 -9.34 6.98 -4.78
N SER A 284 -8.56 7.70 -4.01
CA SER A 284 -7.57 7.12 -3.11
C SER A 284 -8.29 6.40 -1.98
N SER A 285 -8.33 5.08 -2.06
CA SER A 285 -8.62 4.23 -0.91
C SER A 285 -7.36 4.26 -0.06
N TYR A 286 -7.39 5.03 1.05
CA TYR A 286 -6.26 5.12 1.95
C TYR A 286 -6.24 3.88 2.86
N PRO A 287 -5.08 3.22 3.01
CA PRO A 287 -4.95 2.10 3.95
C PRO A 287 -5.31 2.52 5.37
N SER A 288 -5.91 1.60 6.12
CA SER A 288 -6.24 1.82 7.52
C SER A 288 -4.95 1.75 8.35
N THR A 289 -4.46 2.89 8.82
CA THR A 289 -3.42 2.90 9.85
C THR A 289 -4.13 2.77 11.21
N GLY A 290 -3.89 1.66 11.90
CA GLY A 290 -4.49 1.39 13.21
C GLY A 290 -4.20 2.49 14.24
N GLY A 291 -5.10 2.69 15.20
CA GLY A 291 -4.92 3.63 16.31
C GLY A 291 -5.16 5.11 16.00
N VAL A 292 -5.43 5.50 14.75
CA VAL A 292 -5.66 6.90 14.37
C VAL A 292 -7.13 7.26 14.44
N VAL A 293 -7.47 8.26 15.25
CA VAL A 293 -8.82 8.84 15.27
C VAL A 293 -8.99 9.77 14.06
N VAL A 294 -9.90 9.42 13.16
CA VAL A 294 -10.23 10.22 11.99
C VAL A 294 -11.42 11.11 12.30
N ASP A 295 -11.15 12.37 12.65
CA ASP A 295 -12.16 13.39 12.92
C ASP A 295 -11.82 14.69 12.17
N PRO A 296 -12.21 14.81 10.89
CA PRO A 296 -11.97 16.03 10.11
C PRO A 296 -12.57 17.28 10.72
N ALA A 297 -13.73 17.19 11.38
CA ALA A 297 -14.40 18.33 11.99
C ALA A 297 -13.64 18.82 13.23
N GLY A 298 -13.21 17.90 14.10
CA GLY A 298 -12.36 18.20 15.24
C GLY A 298 -10.98 18.74 14.83
N ALA A 299 -10.39 18.21 13.77
CA ALA A 299 -9.14 18.71 13.21
C ALA A 299 -9.29 20.18 12.71
N GLN A 300 -10.36 20.49 11.98
CA GLN A 300 -10.65 21.86 11.56
C GLN A 300 -10.90 22.81 12.74
N ALA A 301 -11.63 22.34 13.76
CA ALA A 301 -11.87 23.14 14.97
C ALA A 301 -10.55 23.45 15.72
N TYR A 302 -9.68 22.46 15.84
CA TYR A 302 -8.34 22.66 16.42
C TYR A 302 -7.52 23.67 15.60
N ALA A 303 -7.43 23.50 14.28
CA ALA A 303 -6.69 24.41 13.41
C ALA A 303 -7.23 25.84 13.50
N ARG A 304 -8.54 26.03 13.56
CA ARG A 304 -9.19 27.35 13.74
C ARG A 304 -8.73 28.01 15.04
N SER A 305 -8.56 27.26 16.12
CA SER A 305 -8.06 27.80 17.39
C SER A 305 -6.55 28.10 17.35
N ALA A 306 -5.79 27.37 16.55
CA ALA A 306 -4.33 27.47 16.48
C ALA A 306 -3.83 28.60 15.57
N ILE A 307 -4.55 28.94 14.48
CA ILE A 307 -4.09 29.93 13.48
C ILE A 307 -3.90 31.32 14.05
N GLY A 308 -4.64 31.70 15.09
CA GLY A 308 -4.53 33.00 15.74
C GLY A 308 -3.11 33.25 16.32
N SER A 309 -2.37 32.20 16.70
CA SER A 309 -1.00 32.31 17.19
C SER A 309 0.01 32.75 16.10
N TYR A 310 -0.37 32.64 14.82
CA TYR A 310 0.39 33.10 13.66
C TYR A 310 -0.11 34.47 13.14
N GLY A 311 -1.09 35.08 13.80
CA GLY A 311 -1.72 36.33 13.36
C GLY A 311 -2.68 36.15 12.17
N TRP A 312 -3.12 34.92 11.89
CA TRP A 312 -4.02 34.63 10.79
C TRP A 312 -5.50 34.68 11.20
N GLY A 313 -6.33 35.32 10.37
CA GLY A 313 -7.75 35.48 10.56
C GLY A 313 -8.61 34.44 9.85
N SER A 314 -9.90 34.67 9.80
CA SER A 314 -10.90 33.76 9.21
C SER A 314 -10.74 33.58 7.69
N ASP A 315 -10.24 34.59 7.00
CA ASP A 315 -9.91 34.55 5.57
C ASP A 315 -8.80 33.52 5.29
N GLN A 316 -7.74 33.54 6.10
CA GLN A 316 -6.65 32.58 6.02
C GLN A 316 -7.12 31.16 6.38
N PHE A 317 -8.03 31.03 7.33
CA PHE A 317 -8.60 29.73 7.66
C PHE A 317 -9.39 29.14 6.49
N SER A 318 -10.10 29.94 5.71
CA SER A 318 -10.81 29.46 4.52
C SER A 318 -9.87 28.87 3.48
N CYS A 319 -8.71 29.50 3.25
CA CYS A 319 -7.66 28.95 2.37
C CYS A 319 -7.08 27.65 2.93
N LEU A 320 -6.85 27.58 4.25
CA LEU A 320 -6.35 26.37 4.90
C LEU A 320 -7.32 25.19 4.75
N VAL A 321 -8.63 25.47 4.89
CA VAL A 321 -9.66 24.44 4.67
C VAL A 321 -9.61 23.92 3.25
N SER A 322 -9.50 24.79 2.24
CA SER A 322 -9.39 24.38 0.84
C SER A 322 -8.13 23.54 0.60
N LEU A 323 -6.99 24.00 1.07
CA LEU A 323 -5.70 23.35 0.91
C LEU A 323 -5.72 21.90 1.49
N TRP A 324 -6.02 21.75 2.77
CA TRP A 324 -5.97 20.44 3.41
C TRP A 324 -7.18 19.54 3.10
N THR A 325 -8.25 20.10 2.52
CA THR A 325 -9.30 19.27 1.92
C THR A 325 -8.80 18.59 0.65
N GLN A 326 -8.02 19.29 -0.18
CA GLN A 326 -7.40 18.71 -1.37
C GLN A 326 -6.32 17.70 -1.02
N GLU A 327 -5.49 17.98 -0.03
CA GLU A 327 -4.37 17.13 0.37
C GLU A 327 -4.83 15.79 0.98
N SER A 328 -5.72 15.84 1.94
CA SER A 328 -6.05 14.66 2.77
C SER A 328 -7.53 14.51 3.10
N GLY A 329 -8.37 15.50 2.77
CA GLY A 329 -9.72 15.62 3.33
C GLY A 329 -9.71 15.77 4.85
N TRP A 330 -8.65 16.38 5.41
CA TRP A 330 -8.46 16.58 6.86
C TRP A 330 -8.32 15.28 7.66
N ARG A 331 -7.87 14.20 7.03
CA ARG A 331 -7.72 12.90 7.67
C ARG A 331 -6.31 12.71 8.20
N ALA A 332 -6.20 12.48 9.50
CA ALA A 332 -4.91 12.26 10.15
C ALA A 332 -4.21 10.95 9.73
N ASN A 333 -4.97 10.00 9.17
CA ASN A 333 -4.43 8.74 8.65
C ASN A 333 -4.29 8.69 7.14
N ALA A 334 -4.43 9.81 6.43
CA ALA A 334 -4.29 9.85 4.99
C ALA A 334 -2.87 9.44 4.58
N LEU A 335 -2.73 8.42 3.74
CA LEU A 335 -1.46 7.93 3.22
C LEU A 335 -1.51 7.85 1.71
N ASN A 336 -0.62 8.56 1.04
CA ASN A 336 -0.39 8.36 -0.38
C ASN A 336 0.60 7.20 -0.57
N VAL A 337 0.10 6.02 -0.96
CA VAL A 337 0.92 4.79 -1.06
C VAL A 337 2.01 4.88 -2.13
N SER A 338 1.89 5.76 -3.12
CA SER A 338 2.87 5.91 -4.18
C SER A 338 4.04 6.80 -3.78
N SER A 339 3.78 7.88 -3.02
CA SER A 339 4.81 8.83 -2.59
C SER A 339 5.27 8.61 -1.16
N GLY A 340 4.41 8.08 -0.28
CA GLY A 340 4.64 8.02 1.17
C GLY A 340 4.23 9.30 1.91
N ALA A 341 3.56 10.26 1.24
CA ALA A 341 3.02 11.45 1.89
C ALA A 341 1.94 11.07 2.91
N TYR A 342 1.95 11.68 4.10
CA TYR A 342 1.13 11.24 5.22
C TYR A 342 0.47 12.38 5.98
N GLY A 343 -0.72 12.06 6.52
CA GLY A 343 -1.47 12.88 7.47
C GLY A 343 -2.22 14.06 6.83
N ILE A 344 -2.73 14.93 7.68
CA ILE A 344 -3.51 16.10 7.26
C ILE A 344 -2.74 16.99 6.27
N PRO A 345 -1.46 17.35 6.51
CA PRO A 345 -0.69 18.21 5.61
C PRO A 345 0.05 17.44 4.50
N GLN A 346 -0.16 16.14 4.33
CA GLN A 346 0.55 15.29 3.37
C GLN A 346 2.08 15.47 3.40
N SER A 347 2.64 15.44 4.62
CA SER A 347 4.09 15.60 4.81
C SER A 347 4.89 14.53 4.09
N LEU A 348 5.95 14.93 3.38
CA LEU A 348 6.85 14.04 2.67
C LEU A 348 8.32 14.43 2.91
N PRO A 349 9.16 13.56 3.49
CA PRO A 349 8.76 12.33 4.19
C PRO A 349 7.92 12.60 5.45
N ALA A 350 7.11 11.61 5.84
CA ALA A 350 6.12 11.74 6.90
C ALA A 350 6.72 12.06 8.28
N GLU A 351 7.89 11.48 8.58
CA GLU A 351 8.60 11.65 9.84
C GLU A 351 9.06 13.09 10.13
N LYS A 352 8.99 14.00 9.17
CA LYS A 352 9.24 15.44 9.43
C LYS A 352 8.31 16.01 10.48
N MET A 353 7.10 15.46 10.60
CA MET A 353 6.14 15.90 11.60
C MET A 353 6.55 15.57 13.04
N SER A 354 7.54 14.68 13.23
CA SER A 354 8.06 14.31 14.56
C SER A 354 8.62 15.48 15.36
N VAL A 355 9.05 16.55 14.69
CA VAL A 355 9.54 17.77 15.36
C VAL A 355 8.42 18.55 16.07
N ALA A 356 7.17 18.31 15.72
CA ALA A 356 6.00 18.90 16.38
C ALA A 356 5.50 18.04 17.56
N GLY A 357 5.86 16.77 17.58
CA GLY A 357 5.53 15.82 18.64
C GLY A 357 5.80 14.38 18.21
N ALA A 358 6.17 13.53 19.16
CA ALA A 358 6.48 12.14 18.88
C ALA A 358 5.25 11.35 18.41
N ASP A 359 4.04 11.79 18.77
CA ASP A 359 2.75 11.22 18.43
C ASP A 359 2.21 11.64 17.03
N TRP A 360 3.08 12.21 16.18
CA TRP A 360 2.71 12.74 14.86
C TRP A 360 1.95 11.74 13.98
N ARG A 361 2.17 10.45 14.17
CA ARG A 361 1.51 9.40 13.37
C ARG A 361 0.01 9.29 13.66
N THR A 362 -0.40 9.51 14.91
CA THR A 362 -1.77 9.25 15.38
C THR A 362 -2.52 10.51 15.82
N ASN A 363 -1.80 11.62 16.08
CA ASN A 363 -2.38 12.84 16.64
C ASN A 363 -2.57 13.94 15.58
N ALA A 364 -3.84 14.24 15.25
CA ALA A 364 -4.19 15.30 14.31
C ALA A 364 -3.64 16.68 14.74
N ALA A 365 -3.64 17.01 16.04
CA ALA A 365 -3.16 18.28 16.53
C ALA A 365 -1.65 18.47 16.27
N THR A 366 -0.86 17.43 16.46
CA THR A 366 0.57 17.42 16.16
C THR A 366 0.84 17.63 14.67
N GLN A 367 0.10 16.95 13.80
CA GLN A 367 0.18 17.13 12.35
C GLN A 367 -0.19 18.57 11.93
N ILE A 368 -1.26 19.11 12.49
CA ILE A 368 -1.71 20.50 12.25
C ILE A 368 -0.65 21.51 12.71
N ASN A 369 -0.09 21.36 13.91
CA ASN A 369 0.95 22.25 14.40
C ASN A 369 2.17 22.30 13.49
N TRP A 370 2.61 21.12 13.01
CA TRP A 370 3.69 21.05 12.04
C TRP A 370 3.31 21.73 10.72
N GLY A 371 2.12 21.43 10.18
CA GLY A 371 1.65 21.99 8.92
C GLY A 371 1.49 23.51 8.95
N LEU A 372 0.98 24.07 10.06
CA LEU A 372 0.87 25.52 10.24
C LEU A 372 2.25 26.18 10.32
N ALA A 373 3.20 25.59 11.03
CA ALA A 373 4.59 26.08 11.08
C ALA A 373 5.25 26.02 9.69
N TYR A 374 5.03 24.94 8.94
CA TYR A 374 5.53 24.78 7.60
C TYR A 374 4.95 25.83 6.64
N ILE A 375 3.62 26.04 6.66
CA ILE A 375 2.95 27.07 5.84
C ILE A 375 3.47 28.45 6.19
N HIS A 376 3.64 28.76 7.47
CA HIS A 376 4.16 30.04 7.90
C HIS A 376 5.56 30.30 7.35
N ASP A 377 6.45 29.31 7.47
CA ASP A 377 7.85 29.46 7.05
C ASP A 377 8.02 29.41 5.51
N ALA A 378 7.27 28.54 4.83
CA ALA A 378 7.41 28.34 3.39
C ALA A 378 6.64 29.35 2.54
N TYR A 379 5.45 29.74 2.97
CA TYR A 379 4.49 30.51 2.16
C TYR A 379 3.99 31.78 2.84
N GLY A 380 4.39 32.01 4.10
CA GLY A 380 3.97 33.15 4.89
C GLY A 380 2.52 33.09 5.38
N SER A 381 1.64 32.42 4.67
CA SER A 381 0.23 32.31 5.05
C SER A 381 -0.49 31.14 4.35
N PRO A 382 -1.62 30.66 4.89
CA PRO A 382 -2.45 29.65 4.25
C PRO A 382 -2.94 30.01 2.84
N CYS A 383 -3.32 31.26 2.59
CA CYS A 383 -3.68 31.70 1.25
C CYS A 383 -2.47 31.74 0.31
N GLY A 384 -1.28 32.04 0.82
CA GLY A 384 -0.02 31.93 0.08
C GLY A 384 0.23 30.50 -0.38
N ALA A 385 0.08 29.51 0.53
CA ALA A 385 0.22 28.09 0.23
C ALA A 385 -0.84 27.61 -0.78
N TRP A 386 -2.11 27.97 -0.58
CA TRP A 386 -3.20 27.63 -1.49
C TRP A 386 -2.99 28.20 -2.91
N ASN A 387 -2.58 29.45 -3.02
CA ASN A 387 -2.29 30.06 -4.31
C ASN A 387 -1.10 29.37 -5.03
N HIS A 388 -0.08 28.96 -4.28
CA HIS A 388 1.02 28.19 -4.84
C HIS A 388 0.53 26.84 -5.35
N GLU A 389 -0.18 26.07 -4.53
CA GLU A 389 -0.81 24.79 -4.86
C GLU A 389 -1.57 24.87 -6.19
N MET A 390 -2.42 25.89 -6.34
CA MET A 390 -3.24 26.07 -7.54
C MET A 390 -2.46 26.60 -8.75
N SER A 391 -1.26 27.12 -8.54
CA SER A 391 -0.43 27.68 -9.63
C SER A 391 0.52 26.68 -10.28
N VAL A 392 0.73 25.52 -9.67
CA VAL A 392 1.67 24.48 -10.15
C VAL A 392 0.93 23.25 -10.66
N ASN A 393 1.55 22.52 -11.59
CA ASN A 393 1.02 21.24 -12.09
C ASN A 393 2.19 20.23 -12.20
N PRO A 394 2.16 19.06 -11.52
CA PRO A 394 1.10 18.65 -10.59
C PRO A 394 0.97 19.56 -9.37
N HIS A 395 -0.23 19.60 -8.77
CA HIS A 395 -0.48 20.39 -7.56
C HIS A 395 0.36 19.89 -6.39
N TRP A 396 1.02 20.83 -5.67
CA TRP A 396 1.80 20.57 -4.46
C TRP A 396 2.09 21.87 -3.71
N TYR A 397 2.26 21.76 -2.39
CA TYR A 397 2.71 22.89 -1.58
C TYR A 397 3.76 22.48 -0.55
#